data_3dcf668dd4b886d77d71edc59257bdac
#
_entry.id   3dcf668dd4b886d77d71edc59257bdac
#
_cell.length_a   1.000
_cell.length_b   1.000
_cell.length_c   1.000
_cell.angle_alpha   90.00
_cell.angle_beta   90.00
_cell.angle_gamma   90.00
#
_symmetry.space_group_name_H-M   'P 1'
#
loop_
_entity.id
_entity.type
_entity.pdbx_description
1 polymer ?
#
loop_
_entity_poly.entity_id
_entity_poly.type
_entity_poly.pdbx_seq_one_letter_code
_entity_poly.pdbx_strand_id
1 'polypeptide(L)'
;MAATIVDFAFSPEPVTVKAGQTVTWTNKDPFAHSIKSGDGSFDSEPLGPDASYSAPFSTPGTYAYLCGIHNSMTGTVVVEP
;
A
#
# COMPACT_ATOMS: atom_id res chain seq x y z
N MET A 1 7.17 4.60 7.46
CA MET A 1 7.65 3.47 6.63
C MET A 1 7.32 3.74 5.17
N ALA A 2 8.29 3.64 4.30
CA ALA A 2 8.10 3.94 2.88
C ALA A 2 7.96 2.66 2.07
N ALA A 3 7.02 2.67 1.13
CA ALA A 3 6.82 1.60 0.15
C ALA A 3 6.76 2.21 -1.23
N THR A 4 7.07 1.44 -2.25
CA THR A 4 7.05 1.90 -3.64
C THR A 4 6.25 0.96 -4.51
N ILE A 5 5.79 1.49 -5.65
CA ILE A 5 5.15 0.73 -6.70
C ILE A 5 6.05 0.86 -7.91
N VAL A 6 6.68 -0.24 -8.33
CA VAL A 6 7.62 -0.29 -9.45
C VAL A 6 7.38 -1.57 -10.21
N ASP A 7 7.34 -1.49 -11.54
CA ASP A 7 7.18 -2.64 -12.43
C ASP A 7 5.95 -3.48 -12.05
N PHE A 8 4.84 -2.80 -11.76
CA PHE A 8 3.58 -3.45 -11.38
C PHE A 8 3.71 -4.30 -10.13
N ALA A 9 4.57 -3.91 -9.20
CA ALA A 9 4.77 -4.63 -7.94
C ALA A 9 4.91 -3.66 -6.77
N PHE A 10 4.44 -4.09 -5.61
CA PHE A 10 4.62 -3.36 -4.36
C PHE A 10 5.91 -3.80 -3.69
N SER A 11 6.67 -2.85 -3.13
CA SER A 11 7.95 -3.14 -2.47
C SER A 11 8.14 -2.24 -1.25
N PRO A 12 8.59 -2.76 -0.11
CA PRO A 12 8.81 -4.18 0.19
C PRO A 12 7.49 -4.94 0.33
N GLU A 13 7.56 -6.26 0.24
CA GLU A 13 6.39 -7.10 0.41
C GLU A 13 6.79 -8.29 1.30
N PRO A 14 6.17 -8.44 2.49
CA PRO A 14 5.22 -7.54 3.11
C PRO A 14 5.88 -6.27 3.65
N VAL A 15 5.08 -5.24 3.89
CA VAL A 15 5.51 -4.06 4.63
C VAL A 15 5.23 -4.34 6.10
N THR A 16 6.26 -4.27 6.94
CA THR A 16 6.10 -4.52 8.38
C THR A 16 6.30 -3.23 9.14
N VAL A 17 5.35 -2.88 9.98
CA VAL A 17 5.39 -1.67 10.80
C VAL A 17 4.94 -2.00 12.22
N LYS A 18 5.22 -1.09 13.15
CA LYS A 18 4.70 -1.17 14.52
C LYS A 18 3.40 -0.39 14.61
N ALA A 19 2.55 -0.79 15.55
CA ALA A 19 1.30 -0.08 15.81
C ALA A 19 1.57 1.39 16.08
N GLY A 20 0.83 2.27 15.41
CA GLY A 20 0.99 3.72 15.49
C GLY A 20 1.83 4.32 14.37
N GLN A 21 2.47 3.49 13.54
CA GLN A 21 3.24 4.00 12.41
C GLN A 21 2.37 4.19 11.18
N THR A 22 2.88 4.99 10.24
CA THR A 22 2.22 5.28 8.97
C THR A 22 3.03 4.66 7.84
N VAL A 23 2.34 4.08 6.85
CA VAL A 23 2.95 3.60 5.62
C VAL A 23 2.65 4.62 4.52
N THR A 24 3.68 5.02 3.78
CA THR A 24 3.53 5.90 2.62
C THR A 24 3.96 5.14 1.37
N TRP A 25 3.03 4.99 0.42
CA TRP A 25 3.32 4.37 -0.87
C TRP A 25 3.55 5.48 -1.90
N THR A 26 4.58 5.32 -2.73
CA THR A 26 4.86 6.22 -3.85
C THR A 26 4.85 5.44 -5.14
N ASN A 27 4.09 5.90 -6.13
CA ASN A 27 4.01 5.25 -7.44
C ASN A 27 5.19 5.70 -8.29
N LYS A 28 6.10 4.77 -8.56
CA LYS A 28 7.27 5.03 -9.39
C LYS A 28 7.11 4.52 -10.82
N ASP A 29 5.97 3.91 -11.13
CA ASP A 29 5.67 3.48 -12.49
C ASP A 29 5.13 4.65 -13.33
N PRO A 30 5.27 4.59 -14.66
CA PRO A 30 4.69 5.61 -15.55
C PRO A 30 3.19 5.43 -15.76
N PHE A 31 2.54 4.47 -15.09
CA PHE A 31 1.13 4.17 -15.18
C PHE A 31 0.44 4.46 -13.85
N ALA A 32 -0.86 4.74 -13.89
CA ALA A 32 -1.62 4.92 -12.66
C ALA A 32 -1.78 3.60 -11.91
N HIS A 33 -1.67 3.65 -10.59
CA HIS A 33 -1.92 2.52 -9.69
C HIS A 33 -2.74 3.02 -8.50
N SER A 34 -3.25 2.11 -7.68
CA SER A 34 -3.93 2.50 -6.45
C SER A 34 -3.64 1.49 -5.34
N ILE A 35 -3.94 1.89 -4.11
CA ILE A 35 -3.80 1.03 -2.92
C ILE A 35 -5.20 0.84 -2.37
N LYS A 36 -5.72 -0.38 -2.43
CA LYS A 36 -7.07 -0.68 -1.97
C LYS A 36 -7.05 -1.87 -1.04
N SER A 37 -7.49 -1.68 0.21
CA SER A 37 -7.53 -2.77 1.16
C SER A 37 -8.62 -3.78 0.80
N GLY A 38 -8.39 -5.05 1.15
CA GLY A 38 -9.37 -6.10 0.91
C GLY A 38 -10.65 -5.93 1.69
N ASP A 39 -10.58 -5.28 2.86
CA ASP A 39 -11.74 -5.06 3.73
C ASP A 39 -12.35 -3.67 3.57
N GLY A 40 -11.82 -2.85 2.67
CA GLY A 40 -12.33 -1.50 2.42
C GLY A 40 -11.89 -0.45 3.43
N SER A 41 -10.98 -0.78 4.35
CA SER A 41 -10.57 0.17 5.39
C SER A 41 -9.72 1.32 4.86
N PHE A 42 -9.07 1.17 3.72
CA PHE A 42 -8.35 2.27 3.07
C PHE A 42 -8.37 2.10 1.56
N ASP A 43 -8.34 3.23 0.85
CA ASP A 43 -8.35 3.27 -0.60
C ASP A 43 -7.72 4.60 -1.02
N SER A 44 -6.63 4.53 -1.77
CA SER A 44 -5.91 5.73 -2.19
C SER A 44 -6.56 6.43 -3.38
N GLU A 45 -7.46 5.76 -4.07
CA GLU A 45 -7.89 6.14 -5.41
C GLU A 45 -6.71 6.16 -6.38
N PRO A 46 -6.88 6.40 -7.68
CA PRO A 46 -5.76 6.32 -8.62
C PRO A 46 -4.65 7.32 -8.31
N LEU A 47 -3.41 6.81 -8.28
CA LEU A 47 -2.20 7.61 -8.10
C LEU A 47 -1.45 7.65 -9.41
N GLY A 48 -1.23 8.84 -9.95
CA GLY A 48 -0.39 9.01 -11.13
C GLY A 48 1.09 8.82 -10.81
N PRO A 49 1.97 8.92 -11.83
CA PRO A 49 3.41 8.80 -11.61
C PRO A 49 3.89 9.79 -10.54
N ASP A 50 4.73 9.31 -9.63
CA ASP A 50 5.31 10.06 -8.50
C ASP A 50 4.30 10.53 -7.44
N ALA A 51 3.04 10.18 -7.56
CA ALA A 51 2.06 10.48 -6.53
C ALA A 51 2.20 9.53 -5.35
N SER A 52 1.83 9.99 -4.16
CA SER A 52 1.96 9.23 -2.92
C SER A 52 0.64 9.16 -2.16
N TYR A 53 0.52 8.11 -1.34
CA TYR A 53 -0.63 7.92 -0.46
C TYR A 53 -0.10 7.40 0.88
N SER A 54 -0.63 7.95 1.98
CA SER A 54 -0.23 7.55 3.33
C SER A 54 -1.44 7.04 4.09
N ALA A 55 -1.25 5.97 4.85
CA ALA A 55 -2.28 5.44 5.73
C ALA A 55 -1.68 5.08 7.09
N PRO A 56 -2.34 5.46 8.19
CA PRO A 56 -1.88 5.10 9.53
C PRO A 56 -2.37 3.69 9.90
N PHE A 57 -1.57 2.99 10.69
CA PHE A 57 -1.90 1.64 11.16
C PHE A 57 -1.73 1.60 12.67
N SER A 58 -2.84 1.66 13.40
CA SER A 58 -2.81 1.71 14.86
C SER A 58 -3.16 0.39 15.52
N THR A 59 -3.76 -0.54 14.79
CA THR A 59 -4.21 -1.82 15.34
C THR A 59 -3.34 -2.95 14.80
N PRO A 60 -2.71 -3.77 15.68
CA PRO A 60 -1.94 -4.91 15.24
C PRO A 60 -2.78 -5.89 14.40
N GLY A 61 -2.14 -6.47 13.40
CA GLY A 61 -2.81 -7.43 12.52
C GLY A 61 -2.16 -7.47 11.15
N THR A 62 -2.76 -8.23 10.25
CA THR A 62 -2.31 -8.38 8.88
C THR A 62 -3.38 -7.83 7.95
N TYR A 63 -2.98 -6.93 7.07
CA TYR A 63 -3.90 -6.22 6.19
C TYR A 63 -3.50 -6.47 4.74
N ALA A 64 -4.36 -7.20 4.01
CA ALA A 64 -4.15 -7.46 2.58
C ALA A 64 -4.65 -6.26 1.78
N TYR A 65 -3.92 -5.92 0.72
CA TYR A 65 -4.35 -4.88 -0.20
C TYR A 65 -4.00 -5.27 -1.63
N LEU A 66 -4.56 -4.54 -2.58
CA LEU A 66 -4.29 -4.74 -3.99
C LEU A 66 -4.35 -3.40 -4.71
N CYS A 67 -3.89 -3.41 -5.97
CA CYS A 67 -4.09 -2.28 -6.85
C CYS A 67 -5.52 -2.36 -7.40
N GLY A 68 -6.32 -1.32 -7.19
CA GLY A 68 -7.70 -1.31 -7.67
C GLY A 68 -7.83 -1.23 -9.19
N ILE A 69 -6.73 -0.92 -9.88
CA ILE A 69 -6.69 -0.82 -11.35
C ILE A 69 -6.17 -2.13 -11.96
N HIS A 70 -5.15 -2.73 -11.32
CA HIS A 70 -4.52 -3.96 -11.78
C HIS A 70 -4.65 -5.01 -10.68
N ASN A 71 -5.74 -5.75 -10.66
CA ASN A 71 -6.11 -6.62 -9.54
C ASN A 71 -5.12 -7.74 -9.24
N SER A 72 -4.22 -8.05 -10.18
CA SER A 72 -3.18 -9.05 -9.94
C SER A 72 -2.03 -8.53 -9.07
N MET A 73 -1.93 -7.21 -8.88
CA MET A 73 -0.95 -6.60 -7.98
C MET A 73 -1.47 -6.67 -6.56
N THR A 74 -0.83 -7.46 -5.72
CA THR A 74 -1.25 -7.65 -4.33
C THR A 74 -0.12 -7.38 -3.37
N GLY A 75 -0.46 -6.99 -2.16
CA GLY A 75 0.51 -6.75 -1.11
C GLY A 75 -0.08 -6.95 0.27
N THR A 76 0.75 -6.85 1.28
CA THR A 76 0.35 -7.08 2.67
C THR A 76 1.07 -6.10 3.58
N VAL A 77 0.34 -5.53 4.53
CA VAL A 77 0.92 -4.77 5.64
C VAL A 77 0.78 -5.62 6.89
N VAL A 78 1.89 -5.82 7.60
CA VAL A 78 1.91 -6.52 8.89
C VAL A 78 2.16 -5.47 9.97
N VAL A 79 1.20 -5.32 10.87
CA VAL A 79 1.30 -4.36 11.98
C VAL A 79 1.58 -5.14 13.25
N GLU A 80 2.74 -4.88 13.85
CA GLU A 80 3.17 -5.52 15.10
C GLU A 80 2.77 -4.68 16.30
N PRO A 81 2.53 -5.34 17.45
CA PRO A 81 2.20 -4.62 18.69
C PRO A 81 3.26 -3.64 19.13
#